data_0277d72aa1bdd90c110452ff70ad64ea
#
_entry.id   0277d72aa1bdd90c110452ff70ad64ea
#
_cell.length_a   1.000
_cell.length_b   1.000
_cell.length_c   1.000
_cell.angle_alpha   90.00
_cell.angle_beta   90.00
_cell.angle_gamma   90.00
#
_symmetry.space_group_name_H-M   'P 1'
#
loop_
_entity.id
_entity.type
_entity.pdbx_description
1 polymer ?
#
loop_
_entity_poly.entity_id
_entity_poly.type
_entity_poly.pdbx_seq_one_letter_code
_entity_poly.pdbx_strand_id
1 'polypeptide(L)'
;MRGILLLVLLLGVSACTTSPPRDVNNICAIFREKDGWYDDAADARDAWGSAIPVMMAIIYQESRFQADARPPRTRIFGFIPGPRPSSAYGYSQAKTTTWDEYERAVGRLFGADRDEFADAIDFVGWYNQQSLKRSGISLDNTYGLYLAYHEGHG
;
A
#
# COMPACT_ATOMS: atom_id res chain seq x y z
N MET A 1 -5.52 33.03 -49.54
CA MET A 1 -5.11 32.99 -48.14
C MET A 1 -5.86 31.82 -47.49
N ARG A 2 -5.18 30.68 -47.26
CA ARG A 2 -5.77 29.47 -46.71
C ARG A 2 -5.43 29.43 -45.20
N GLY A 3 -6.43 29.62 -44.32
CA GLY A 3 -6.29 29.52 -42.90
C GLY A 3 -6.23 28.05 -42.50
N ILE A 4 -5.10 27.61 -41.91
CA ILE A 4 -4.92 26.30 -41.32
C ILE A 4 -5.50 26.36 -39.91
N LEU A 5 -6.63 25.69 -39.70
CA LEU A 5 -7.23 25.51 -38.39
C LEU A 5 -6.46 24.39 -37.66
N LEU A 6 -5.60 24.78 -36.72
CA LEU A 6 -4.88 23.83 -35.85
C LEU A 6 -5.86 23.32 -34.77
N LEU A 7 -6.35 22.10 -34.97
CA LEU A 7 -7.15 21.36 -33.95
C LEU A 7 -6.19 20.80 -32.91
N VAL A 8 -6.08 21.49 -31.77
CA VAL A 8 -5.33 20.98 -30.59
C VAL A 8 -6.17 19.90 -29.89
N LEU A 9 -5.82 18.65 -30.13
CA LEU A 9 -6.41 17.50 -29.42
C LEU A 9 -5.83 17.44 -28.02
N LEU A 10 -6.57 17.96 -27.02
CA LEU A 10 -6.26 17.78 -25.60
C LEU A 10 -6.53 16.32 -25.22
N LEU A 11 -5.50 15.49 -25.25
CA LEU A 11 -5.51 14.17 -24.62
C LEU A 11 -5.56 14.37 -23.10
N GLY A 12 -6.76 14.28 -22.55
CA GLY A 12 -6.97 14.21 -21.11
C GLY A 12 -6.34 12.91 -20.58
N VAL A 13 -5.19 13.01 -19.95
CA VAL A 13 -4.62 11.92 -19.14
C VAL A 13 -5.51 11.82 -17.91
N SER A 14 -6.51 10.91 -17.95
CA SER A 14 -7.21 10.47 -16.74
C SER A 14 -6.19 9.72 -15.90
N ALA A 15 -5.58 10.39 -14.94
CA ALA A 15 -4.91 9.71 -13.85
C ALA A 15 -6.00 8.94 -13.10
N CYS A 16 -6.07 7.63 -13.28
CA CYS A 16 -6.88 6.75 -12.46
C CYS A 16 -6.28 6.71 -11.06
N THR A 17 -6.54 7.74 -10.25
CA THR A 17 -6.36 7.63 -8.81
C THR A 17 -7.47 6.71 -8.32
N THR A 18 -7.10 5.50 -7.90
CA THR A 18 -8.06 4.57 -7.31
C THR A 18 -8.56 5.15 -6.00
N SER A 19 -9.81 5.63 -6.00
CA SER A 19 -10.46 6.12 -4.78
C SER A 19 -10.58 4.98 -3.76
N PRO A 20 -10.52 5.25 -2.45
CA PRO A 20 -10.78 4.25 -1.42
C PRO A 20 -12.13 3.58 -1.62
N PRO A 21 -12.32 2.31 -1.17
CA PRO A 21 -13.62 1.65 -1.17
C PRO A 21 -14.66 2.46 -0.38
N ARG A 22 -15.91 2.43 -0.81
CA ARG A 22 -17.02 3.16 -0.15
C ARG A 22 -17.29 2.64 1.27
N ASP A 23 -17.23 1.32 1.45
CA ASP A 23 -17.39 0.68 2.75
C ASP A 23 -16.11 -0.05 3.14
N VAL A 24 -15.19 0.70 3.76
CA VAL A 24 -13.89 0.20 4.20
C VAL A 24 -13.97 -0.79 5.37
N ASN A 25 -15.13 -0.92 6.02
CA ASN A 25 -15.32 -1.81 7.16
C ASN A 25 -15.86 -3.20 6.75
N ASN A 26 -16.16 -3.40 5.48
CA ASN A 26 -16.73 -4.64 4.97
C ASN A 26 -15.87 -5.23 3.85
N ILE A 27 -15.05 -6.20 4.20
CA ILE A 27 -14.11 -6.85 3.26
C ILE A 27 -14.82 -7.43 2.02
N CYS A 28 -16.02 -7.99 2.19
CA CYS A 28 -16.80 -8.52 1.06
C CYS A 28 -17.32 -7.39 0.14
N ALA A 29 -17.64 -6.22 0.69
CA ALA A 29 -18.03 -5.06 -0.10
C ALA A 29 -16.82 -4.49 -0.85
N ILE A 30 -15.65 -4.45 -0.21
CA ILE A 30 -14.39 -4.04 -0.84
C ILE A 30 -14.10 -4.88 -2.07
N PHE A 31 -14.08 -6.20 -1.94
CA PHE A 31 -13.78 -7.11 -3.06
C PHE A 31 -14.83 -7.12 -4.18
N ARG A 32 -16.08 -6.75 -3.87
CA ARG A 32 -17.10 -6.55 -4.92
C ARG A 32 -16.96 -5.21 -5.65
N GLU A 33 -16.40 -4.21 -5.00
CA GLU A 33 -16.22 -2.88 -5.57
C GLU A 33 -14.90 -2.73 -6.34
N LYS A 34 -13.85 -3.41 -5.87
CA LYS A 34 -12.49 -3.30 -6.41
C LYS A 34 -12.14 -4.56 -7.20
N ASP A 35 -12.27 -4.47 -8.52
CA ASP A 35 -11.92 -5.57 -9.41
C ASP A 35 -10.46 -5.98 -9.23
N GLY A 36 -10.20 -7.29 -9.18
CA GLY A 36 -8.86 -7.87 -9.06
C GLY A 36 -8.29 -7.92 -7.63
N TRP A 37 -8.76 -7.10 -6.69
CA TRP A 37 -8.17 -7.03 -5.35
C TRP A 37 -8.26 -8.33 -4.56
N TYR A 38 -9.29 -9.15 -4.81
CA TYR A 38 -9.38 -10.47 -4.19
C TYR A 38 -8.31 -11.41 -4.74
N ASP A 39 -8.08 -11.37 -6.04
CA ASP A 39 -7.08 -12.22 -6.70
C ASP A 39 -5.66 -11.80 -6.26
N ASP A 40 -5.37 -10.50 -6.21
CA ASP A 40 -4.11 -9.96 -5.68
C ASP A 40 -3.87 -10.42 -4.24
N ALA A 41 -4.90 -10.35 -3.38
CA ALA A 41 -4.80 -10.81 -1.99
C ALA A 41 -4.66 -12.33 -1.87
N ALA A 42 -5.26 -13.09 -2.79
CA ALA A 42 -5.12 -14.55 -2.84
C ALA A 42 -3.71 -14.94 -3.28
N ASP A 43 -3.15 -14.27 -4.28
CA ASP A 43 -1.78 -14.48 -4.73
C ASP A 43 -0.76 -14.19 -3.61
N ALA A 44 -0.95 -13.07 -2.89
CA ALA A 44 -0.11 -12.73 -1.74
C ALA A 44 -0.22 -13.77 -0.62
N ARG A 45 -1.44 -14.28 -0.31
CA ARG A 45 -1.63 -15.38 0.64
C ARG A 45 -0.88 -16.63 0.22
N ASP A 46 -0.98 -17.00 -1.04
CA ASP A 46 -0.38 -18.24 -1.56
C ASP A 46 1.16 -18.14 -1.58
N ALA A 47 1.69 -16.95 -1.86
CA ALA A 47 3.14 -16.69 -1.84
C ALA A 47 3.71 -16.66 -0.41
N TRP A 48 3.01 -16.06 0.56
CA TRP A 48 3.58 -15.73 1.86
C TRP A 48 2.94 -16.45 3.04
N GLY A 49 1.81 -17.13 2.84
CA GLY A 49 1.08 -17.86 3.90
C GLY A 49 0.30 -16.97 4.86
N SER A 50 0.29 -15.65 4.67
CA SER A 50 -0.47 -14.72 5.51
C SER A 50 -1.95 -14.69 5.10
N ALA A 51 -2.86 -14.83 6.07
CA ALA A 51 -4.29 -14.86 5.78
C ALA A 51 -4.81 -13.52 5.20
N ILE A 52 -5.65 -13.60 4.16
CA ILE A 52 -6.22 -12.41 3.50
C ILE A 52 -6.83 -11.40 4.50
N PRO A 53 -7.67 -11.80 5.48
CA PRO A 53 -8.23 -10.85 6.43
C PRO A 53 -7.17 -10.13 7.28
N VAL A 54 -6.05 -10.77 7.57
CA VAL A 54 -4.93 -10.18 8.33
C VAL A 54 -4.26 -9.10 7.51
N MET A 55 -3.91 -9.40 6.26
CA MET A 55 -3.27 -8.43 5.36
C MET A 55 -4.19 -7.23 5.09
N MET A 56 -5.48 -7.47 4.84
CA MET A 56 -6.48 -6.42 4.63
C MET A 56 -6.67 -5.54 5.87
N ALA A 57 -6.63 -6.14 7.08
CA ALA A 57 -6.73 -5.40 8.33
C ALA A 57 -5.51 -4.48 8.55
N ILE A 58 -4.30 -4.94 8.18
CA ILE A 58 -3.09 -4.11 8.23
C ILE A 58 -3.23 -2.92 7.28
N ILE A 59 -3.57 -3.13 6.01
CA ILE A 59 -3.79 -2.04 5.04
C ILE A 59 -4.89 -1.06 5.52
N TYR A 60 -5.96 -1.58 6.11
CA TYR A 60 -7.01 -0.73 6.69
C TYR A 60 -6.45 0.18 7.80
N GLN A 61 -5.65 -0.34 8.71
CA GLN A 61 -5.07 0.44 9.80
C GLN A 61 -4.06 1.48 9.29
N GLU A 62 -3.26 1.12 8.28
CA GLU A 62 -2.19 1.98 7.76
C GLU A 62 -2.72 3.14 6.91
N SER A 63 -3.64 2.88 6.00
CA SER A 63 -4.05 3.87 5.00
C SER A 63 -5.56 4.04 4.85
N ARG A 64 -6.38 3.17 5.42
CA ARG A 64 -7.81 3.03 5.10
C ARG A 64 -8.04 2.84 3.60
N PHE A 65 -7.18 2.08 2.95
CA PHE A 65 -7.18 1.83 1.51
C PHE A 65 -7.00 3.10 0.65
N GLN A 66 -6.29 4.12 1.15
CA GLN A 66 -5.92 5.28 0.37
C GLN A 66 -4.58 5.01 -0.35
N ALA A 67 -4.61 5.05 -1.69
CA ALA A 67 -3.44 4.77 -2.52
C ALA A 67 -2.29 5.75 -2.27
N ASP A 68 -2.60 7.02 -2.09
CA ASP A 68 -1.63 8.11 -1.95
C ASP A 68 -1.42 8.57 -0.50
N ALA A 69 -1.83 7.74 0.47
CA ALA A 69 -1.72 8.07 1.89
C ALA A 69 -0.27 8.43 2.27
N ARG A 70 -0.13 9.53 3.03
CA ARG A 70 1.17 10.02 3.53
C ARG A 70 1.03 10.61 4.92
N PRO A 71 2.04 10.49 5.78
CA PRO A 71 2.06 11.21 7.05
C PRO A 71 1.88 12.72 6.85
N PRO A 72 1.15 13.41 7.72
CA PRO A 72 0.98 14.86 7.62
C PRO A 72 2.33 15.56 7.74
N ARG A 73 2.48 16.71 7.09
CA ARG A 73 3.68 17.55 7.24
C ARG A 73 3.75 18.11 8.65
N THR A 74 4.95 18.22 9.17
CA THR A 74 5.21 19.03 10.38
C THR A 74 4.86 20.48 10.11
N ARG A 75 4.66 21.25 11.18
CA ARG A 75 4.42 22.69 11.06
C ARG A 75 5.55 23.46 11.78
N ILE A 76 6.24 24.32 11.02
CA ILE A 76 7.24 25.22 11.53
C ILE A 76 6.51 26.49 11.99
N PHE A 77 6.76 26.92 13.23
CA PHE A 77 6.04 28.04 13.85
C PHE A 77 4.50 27.93 13.85
N GLY A 78 3.98 26.67 13.79
CA GLY A 78 2.55 26.40 13.83
C GLY A 78 1.79 26.58 12.51
N PHE A 79 2.33 27.27 11.50
CA PHE A 79 1.62 27.59 10.26
C PHE A 79 2.40 27.29 8.97
N ILE A 80 3.73 27.24 8.98
CA ILE A 80 4.52 26.96 7.77
C ILE A 80 4.64 25.44 7.59
N PRO A 81 4.25 24.86 6.41
CA PRO A 81 4.44 23.44 6.16
C PRO A 81 5.93 23.05 6.19
N GLY A 82 6.28 22.17 7.11
CA GLY A 82 7.63 21.60 7.24
C GLY A 82 7.78 20.25 6.50
N PRO A 83 8.86 19.53 6.76
CA PRO A 83 9.09 18.19 6.19
C PRO A 83 8.07 17.18 6.75
N ARG A 84 7.94 16.03 6.07
CA ARG A 84 7.21 14.90 6.62
C ARG A 84 8.07 14.15 7.64
N PRO A 85 7.50 13.65 8.74
CA PRO A 85 8.25 12.96 9.79
C PRO A 85 8.75 11.57 9.35
N SER A 86 8.18 11.03 8.29
CA SER A 86 8.48 9.69 7.79
C SER A 86 8.37 9.63 6.26
N SER A 87 9.07 8.66 5.65
CA SER A 87 8.96 8.31 4.23
C SER A 87 7.83 7.32 3.93
N ALA A 88 6.97 7.00 4.92
CA ALA A 88 5.81 6.12 4.74
C ALA A 88 4.91 6.63 3.62
N TYR A 89 4.43 5.69 2.76
CA TYR A 89 3.61 6.03 1.61
C TYR A 89 2.72 4.87 1.17
N GLY A 90 1.59 5.23 0.57
CA GLY A 90 0.72 4.30 -0.14
C GLY A 90 -0.17 3.46 0.76
N TYR A 91 -0.73 2.41 0.21
CA TYR A 91 -1.64 1.50 0.91
C TYR A 91 -1.04 0.88 2.17
N SER A 92 0.19 0.41 2.08
CA SER A 92 0.90 -0.29 3.17
C SER A 92 1.64 0.63 4.14
N GLN A 93 1.73 1.93 3.87
CA GLN A 93 2.55 2.90 4.62
C GLN A 93 4.01 2.42 4.82
N ALA A 94 4.50 1.60 3.90
CA ALA A 94 5.88 1.15 3.93
C ALA A 94 6.85 2.34 3.85
N LYS A 95 7.87 2.35 4.71
CA LYS A 95 9.00 3.29 4.62
C LYS A 95 9.87 2.91 3.42
N THR A 96 10.52 3.90 2.80
CA THR A 96 11.40 3.67 1.64
C THR A 96 12.42 2.57 1.89
N THR A 97 13.10 2.58 3.02
CA THR A 97 14.13 1.57 3.35
C THR A 97 13.58 0.14 3.40
N THR A 98 12.39 -0.04 3.99
CA THR A 98 11.75 -1.35 4.09
C THR A 98 11.19 -1.81 2.75
N TRP A 99 10.70 -0.86 1.95
CA TRP A 99 10.27 -1.14 0.58
C TRP A 99 11.43 -1.60 -0.31
N ASP A 100 12.58 -0.92 -0.23
CA ASP A 100 13.80 -1.31 -0.94
C ASP A 100 14.31 -2.71 -0.52
N GLU A 101 14.11 -3.10 0.75
CA GLU A 101 14.41 -4.47 1.22
C GLU A 101 13.50 -5.50 0.56
N TYR A 102 12.20 -5.20 0.50
CA TYR A 102 11.21 -6.04 -0.16
C TYR A 102 11.52 -6.21 -1.65
N GLU A 103 11.70 -5.11 -2.40
CA GLU A 103 12.02 -5.16 -3.83
C GLU A 103 13.25 -6.03 -4.12
N ARG A 104 14.30 -5.89 -3.30
CA ARG A 104 15.49 -6.74 -3.41
C ARG A 104 15.20 -8.21 -3.10
N ALA A 105 14.37 -8.48 -2.11
CA ALA A 105 14.04 -9.85 -1.69
C ALA A 105 13.20 -10.60 -2.72
N VAL A 106 12.31 -9.89 -3.44
CA VAL A 106 11.43 -10.49 -4.47
C VAL A 106 11.99 -10.37 -5.89
N GLY A 107 13.15 -9.71 -6.05
CA GLY A 107 13.79 -9.52 -7.36
C GLY A 107 13.08 -8.50 -8.25
N ARG A 108 12.28 -7.60 -7.68
CA ARG A 108 11.55 -6.53 -8.39
C ARG A 108 12.20 -5.18 -8.11
N LEU A 109 13.44 -4.98 -8.55
CA LEU A 109 14.16 -3.70 -8.35
C LEU A 109 13.55 -2.51 -9.11
N PHE A 110 12.63 -2.77 -10.03
CA PHE A 110 11.88 -1.75 -10.79
C PHE A 110 10.47 -2.26 -11.04
N GLY A 111 9.47 -1.39 -10.84
CA GLY A 111 8.09 -1.64 -11.22
C GLY A 111 7.18 -2.17 -10.12
N ALA A 112 7.58 -2.09 -8.84
CA ALA A 112 6.67 -2.24 -7.72
C ALA A 112 6.38 -0.85 -7.13
N ASP A 113 5.10 -0.53 -6.98
CA ASP A 113 4.64 0.77 -6.52
C ASP A 113 3.79 0.67 -5.24
N ARG A 114 4.11 1.50 -4.24
CA ARG A 114 3.43 1.50 -2.93
C ARG A 114 1.98 1.99 -3.00
N ASP A 115 1.58 2.64 -4.09
CA ASP A 115 0.23 3.09 -4.40
C ASP A 115 -0.53 2.16 -5.34
N GLU A 116 0.07 1.04 -5.76
CA GLU A 116 -0.62 -0.07 -6.40
C GLU A 116 -1.02 -1.13 -5.36
N PHE A 117 -2.29 -1.54 -5.36
CA PHE A 117 -2.83 -2.44 -4.33
C PHE A 117 -2.18 -3.82 -4.36
N ALA A 118 -1.97 -4.39 -5.57
CA ALA A 118 -1.33 -5.69 -5.74
C ALA A 118 0.06 -5.74 -5.10
N ASP A 119 0.89 -4.73 -5.34
CA ASP A 119 2.23 -4.66 -4.79
C ASP A 119 2.21 -4.41 -3.27
N ALA A 120 1.29 -3.55 -2.82
CA ALA A 120 1.19 -3.24 -1.40
C ALA A 120 0.70 -4.43 -0.55
N ILE A 121 -0.24 -5.25 -1.05
CA ILE A 121 -0.72 -6.42 -0.31
C ILE A 121 0.30 -7.56 -0.34
N ASP A 122 1.04 -7.72 -1.43
CA ASP A 122 2.17 -8.66 -1.52
C ASP A 122 3.28 -8.27 -0.53
N PHE A 123 3.61 -6.97 -0.44
CA PHE A 123 4.54 -6.44 0.57
C PHE A 123 4.08 -6.77 2.00
N VAL A 124 2.79 -6.59 2.32
CA VAL A 124 2.27 -6.92 3.66
C VAL A 124 2.41 -8.41 3.96
N GLY A 125 2.11 -9.27 3.00
CA GLY A 125 2.32 -10.72 3.11
C GLY A 125 3.78 -11.07 3.37
N TRP A 126 4.70 -10.52 2.57
CA TRP A 126 6.15 -10.66 2.75
C TRP A 126 6.59 -10.20 4.14
N TYR A 127 6.14 -9.04 4.60
CA TYR A 127 6.51 -8.49 5.91
C TYR A 127 6.04 -9.39 7.06
N ASN A 128 4.81 -9.93 6.99
CA ASN A 128 4.30 -10.89 7.96
C ASN A 128 5.15 -12.17 7.99
N GLN A 129 5.61 -12.64 6.83
CA GLN A 129 6.54 -13.77 6.78
C GLN A 129 7.91 -13.42 7.39
N GLN A 130 8.41 -12.18 7.23
CA GLN A 130 9.62 -11.74 7.95
C GLN A 130 9.39 -11.69 9.46
N SER A 131 8.19 -11.31 9.94
CA SER A 131 7.83 -11.33 11.35
C SER A 131 7.87 -12.75 11.93
N LEU A 132 7.38 -13.74 11.17
CA LEU A 132 7.54 -15.15 11.54
C LEU A 132 9.01 -15.57 11.61
N LYS A 133 9.79 -15.26 10.58
CA LYS A 133 11.19 -15.69 10.46
C LYS A 133 12.12 -15.02 11.48
N ARG A 134 11.95 -13.73 11.73
CA ARG A 134 12.85 -12.92 12.59
C ARG A 134 12.45 -12.94 14.06
N SER A 135 11.14 -12.96 14.33
CA SER A 135 10.60 -12.78 15.69
C SER A 135 9.78 -13.97 16.19
N GLY A 136 9.61 -15.03 15.36
CA GLY A 136 8.84 -16.22 15.73
C GLY A 136 7.33 -15.97 15.87
N ILE A 137 6.81 -14.86 15.36
CA ILE A 137 5.39 -14.52 15.44
C ILE A 137 4.61 -15.39 14.45
N SER A 138 3.71 -16.22 14.97
CA SER A 138 2.85 -17.07 14.12
C SER A 138 2.00 -16.23 13.17
N LEU A 139 1.81 -16.71 11.93
CA LEU A 139 0.95 -16.09 10.94
C LEU A 139 -0.54 -16.07 11.33
N ASP A 140 -0.93 -16.86 12.35
CA ASP A 140 -2.26 -16.84 12.96
C ASP A 140 -2.41 -15.81 14.08
N ASN A 141 -1.30 -15.23 14.54
CA ASN A 141 -1.30 -14.20 15.59
C ASN A 141 -1.45 -12.79 14.99
N THR A 142 -2.67 -12.44 14.60
CA THR A 142 -2.99 -11.14 13.98
C THR A 142 -2.50 -9.95 14.79
N TYR A 143 -2.67 -9.98 16.13
CA TYR A 143 -2.24 -8.89 17.00
C TYR A 143 -0.71 -8.75 17.00
N GLY A 144 0.01 -9.85 17.15
CA GLY A 144 1.47 -9.87 17.12
C GLY A 144 2.03 -9.41 15.77
N LEU A 145 1.41 -9.82 14.65
CA LEU A 145 1.79 -9.39 13.31
C LEU A 145 1.59 -7.89 13.11
N TYR A 146 0.44 -7.35 13.55
CA TYR A 146 0.20 -5.92 13.46
C TYR A 146 1.17 -5.11 14.34
N LEU A 147 1.46 -5.58 15.56
CA LEU A 147 2.41 -4.93 16.45
C LEU A 147 3.82 -4.90 15.83
N ALA A 148 4.27 -6.02 15.27
CA ALA A 148 5.56 -6.08 14.56
C ALA A 148 5.59 -5.21 13.31
N TYR A 149 4.46 -5.08 12.62
CA TYR A 149 4.34 -4.19 11.45
C TYR A 149 4.51 -2.73 11.85
N HIS A 150 3.87 -2.31 12.94
CA HIS A 150 3.87 -0.94 13.43
C HIS A 150 5.19 -0.52 14.08
N GLU A 151 5.75 -1.38 14.95
CA GLU A 151 6.95 -1.10 15.73
C GLU A 151 8.26 -1.48 15.01
N GLY A 152 8.18 -2.40 14.05
CA GLY A 152 9.33 -3.03 13.43
C GLY A 152 9.74 -4.33 14.14
N HIS A 153 10.76 -4.98 13.59
CA HIS A 153 11.26 -6.26 14.14
C HIS A 153 12.31 -6.09 15.25
N GLY A 154 12.51 -4.88 15.78
CA GLY A 154 13.47 -4.57 16.85
C GLY A 154 14.78 -4.10 16.35
#